data_599ac44fbac06c59a3129fd6951da72a
#
_entry.id   599ac44fbac06c59a3129fd6951da72a
#
_cell.length_a   1.000
_cell.length_b   1.000
_cell.length_c   1.000
_cell.angle_alpha   90.00
_cell.angle_beta   90.00
_cell.angle_gamma   90.00
#
_symmetry.space_group_name_H-M   'P 1'
#
loop_
_entity.id
_entity.type
_entity.pdbx_description
1 polymer ?
#
loop_
_entity_poly.entity_id
_entity_poly.type
_entity_poly.pdbx_seq_one_letter_code
_entity_poly.pdbx_strand_id
1 'polypeptide(L)'
;MAITAVFEVPGMTAAQYDRVMNDLEAAGQAHPDGRTYHLASSTDDGWFVVDVWESPEKLESFAGTLMPILQAAGVTPPQPKVYPVHNVITG
;
A
#
# COMPACT_ATOMS: atom_id res chain seq x y z
N MET A 1 13.06 -8.33 9.87
CA MET A 1 13.84 -7.44 8.97
C MET A 1 12.88 -6.49 8.27
N ALA A 2 13.15 -5.20 8.32
CA ALA A 2 12.31 -4.23 7.64
C ALA A 2 12.44 -4.33 6.12
N ILE A 3 11.33 -4.16 5.43
CA ILE A 3 11.26 -4.24 3.97
C ILE A 3 10.63 -3.00 3.38
N THR A 4 10.98 -2.71 2.13
CA THR A 4 10.31 -1.73 1.29
C THR A 4 9.41 -2.49 0.31
N ALA A 5 8.14 -2.08 0.22
CA ALA A 5 7.21 -2.63 -0.77
C ALA A 5 6.83 -1.52 -1.75
N VAL A 6 7.04 -1.76 -3.03
CA VAL A 6 6.76 -0.81 -4.11
C VAL A 6 5.59 -1.34 -4.94
N PHE A 7 4.53 -0.54 -5.04
CA PHE A 7 3.34 -0.88 -5.81
C PHE A 7 3.21 0.09 -6.99
N GLU A 8 3.15 -0.46 -8.18
CA GLU A 8 2.84 0.29 -9.39
C GLU A 8 1.49 -0.19 -9.91
N VAL A 9 0.51 0.72 -10.03
CA VAL A 9 -0.87 0.36 -10.35
C VAL A 9 -1.34 1.13 -11.58
N PRO A 10 -1.10 0.59 -12.78
CA PRO A 10 -1.56 1.25 -14.00
C PRO A 10 -3.07 1.45 -13.99
N GLY A 11 -3.52 2.63 -14.40
CA GLY A 11 -4.93 2.97 -14.50
C GLY A 11 -5.63 3.35 -13.20
N MET A 12 -4.99 3.19 -12.05
CA MET A 12 -5.60 3.62 -10.79
C MET A 12 -5.67 5.13 -10.69
N THR A 13 -6.77 5.65 -10.18
CA THR A 13 -7.06 7.08 -10.06
C THR A 13 -7.00 7.56 -8.62
N ALA A 14 -6.89 8.89 -8.44
CA ALA A 14 -6.97 9.50 -7.12
C ALA A 14 -8.29 9.18 -6.41
N ALA A 15 -9.40 9.18 -7.16
CA ALA A 15 -10.72 8.84 -6.60
C ALA A 15 -10.76 7.40 -6.07
N GLN A 16 -10.16 6.45 -6.79
CA GLN A 16 -10.05 5.07 -6.34
C GLN A 16 -9.17 4.95 -5.11
N TYR A 17 -8.06 5.66 -5.09
CA TYR A 17 -7.16 5.69 -3.92
C TYR A 17 -7.89 6.23 -2.69
N ASP A 18 -8.58 7.35 -2.82
CA ASP A 18 -9.32 7.96 -1.71
C ASP A 18 -10.41 7.03 -1.20
N ARG A 19 -11.11 6.32 -2.09
CA ARG A 19 -12.10 5.32 -1.70
C ARG A 19 -11.46 4.18 -0.89
N VAL A 20 -10.32 3.68 -1.36
CA VAL A 20 -9.58 2.63 -0.64
C VAL A 20 -9.18 3.09 0.76
N MET A 21 -8.69 4.33 0.88
CA MET A 21 -8.32 4.89 2.18
C MET A 21 -9.53 5.00 3.11
N ASN A 22 -10.68 5.45 2.60
CA ASN A 22 -11.91 5.55 3.38
C ASN A 22 -12.40 4.17 3.84
N ASP A 23 -12.33 3.17 2.96
CA ASP A 23 -12.76 1.81 3.29
C ASP A 23 -11.81 1.16 4.31
N LEU A 24 -10.52 1.43 4.23
CA LEU A 24 -9.55 0.97 5.22
C LEU A 24 -9.81 1.61 6.59
N GLU A 25 -10.11 2.90 6.61
CA GLU A 25 -10.46 3.59 7.86
C GLU A 25 -11.72 3.00 8.48
N ALA A 26 -12.74 2.75 7.67
CA ALA A 26 -13.99 2.11 8.13
C ALA A 26 -13.76 0.71 8.69
N ALA A 27 -12.76 -0.01 8.18
CA ALA A 27 -12.37 -1.34 8.66
C ALA A 27 -11.44 -1.29 9.87
N GLY A 28 -11.08 -0.10 10.36
CA GLY A 28 -10.13 0.05 11.47
C GLY A 28 -8.67 -0.21 11.07
N GLN A 29 -8.34 -0.10 9.79
CA GLN A 29 -7.03 -0.43 9.24
C GLN A 29 -6.34 0.76 8.55
N ALA A 30 -6.66 1.98 8.98
CA ALA A 30 -5.99 3.18 8.45
C ALA A 30 -4.50 3.21 8.80
N HIS A 31 -4.13 2.64 9.94
CA HIS A 31 -2.75 2.51 10.39
C HIS A 31 -2.46 1.05 10.69
N PRO A 32 -2.19 0.23 9.68
CA PRO A 32 -2.00 -1.21 9.89
C PRO A 32 -0.75 -1.50 10.71
N ASP A 33 -0.84 -2.55 11.51
CA ASP A 33 0.27 -3.01 12.33
C ASP A 33 1.49 -3.35 11.46
N GLY A 34 2.63 -2.81 11.85
CA GLY A 34 3.91 -3.07 11.19
C GLY A 34 4.27 -2.13 10.04
N ARG A 35 3.34 -1.31 9.54
CA ARG A 35 3.66 -0.30 8.54
C ARG A 35 4.21 0.94 9.22
N THR A 36 5.44 1.32 8.87
CA THR A 36 6.12 2.47 9.48
C THR A 36 6.20 3.68 8.55
N TYR A 37 5.92 3.51 7.27
CA TYR A 37 5.97 4.57 6.28
C TYR A 37 5.05 4.25 5.11
N HIS A 38 4.35 5.26 4.60
CA HIS A 38 3.47 5.13 3.44
C HIS A 38 3.54 6.39 2.61
N LEU A 39 3.80 6.22 1.32
CA LEU A 39 3.87 7.30 0.35
C LEU A 39 3.04 6.90 -0.86
N ALA A 40 2.18 7.79 -1.32
CA ALA A 40 1.36 7.58 -2.51
C ALA A 40 1.49 8.76 -3.45
N SER A 41 1.60 8.48 -4.75
CA SER A 41 1.70 9.51 -5.78
C SER A 41 0.95 9.09 -7.04
N SER A 42 0.34 10.07 -7.72
CA SER A 42 -0.17 9.83 -9.05
C SER A 42 0.98 9.83 -10.05
N THR A 43 0.84 9.04 -11.10
CA THR A 43 1.77 9.00 -12.22
C THR A 43 1.04 9.30 -13.52
N ASP A 44 1.76 9.41 -14.64
CA ASP A 44 1.14 9.72 -15.93
C ASP A 44 0.08 8.69 -16.35
N ASP A 45 0.25 7.43 -15.94
CA ASP A 45 -0.61 6.33 -16.37
C ASP A 45 -1.28 5.57 -15.21
N GLY A 46 -1.16 6.06 -13.98
CA GLY A 46 -1.75 5.36 -12.84
C GLY A 46 -1.31 5.87 -11.48
N TRP A 47 -0.91 4.96 -10.61
CA TRP A 47 -0.62 5.22 -9.21
C TRP A 47 0.65 4.52 -8.76
N PHE A 48 1.34 5.13 -7.81
CA PHE A 48 2.61 4.62 -7.27
C PHE A 48 2.56 4.70 -5.75
N VAL A 49 2.91 3.61 -5.06
CA VAL A 49 2.93 3.57 -3.59
C VAL A 49 4.25 2.96 -3.13
N VAL A 50 4.82 3.56 -2.11
CA VAL A 50 5.97 2.99 -1.40
C VAL A 50 5.62 2.85 0.07
N ASP A 51 5.73 1.64 0.59
CA ASP A 51 5.56 1.36 2.01
C ASP A 51 6.85 0.84 2.60
N VAL A 52 7.05 1.13 3.89
CA VAL A 52 8.06 0.44 4.70
C VAL A 52 7.31 -0.36 5.77
N TRP A 53 7.64 -1.65 5.87
CA TRP A 53 7.05 -2.59 6.82
C TRP A 53 8.13 -3.16 7.73
N GLU A 54 7.77 -3.44 8.98
CA GLU A 54 8.70 -4.07 9.94
C GLU A 54 9.14 -5.45 9.49
N SER A 55 8.29 -6.18 8.76
CA SER A 55 8.58 -7.53 8.28
C SER A 55 7.68 -7.90 7.09
N PRO A 56 8.09 -8.88 6.26
CA PRO A 56 7.22 -9.41 5.21
C PRO A 56 5.91 -9.97 5.74
N GLU A 57 5.92 -10.59 6.92
CA GLU A 57 4.73 -11.21 7.54
C GLU A 57 3.67 -10.16 7.87
N LYS A 58 4.09 -8.98 8.32
CA LYS A 58 3.16 -7.88 8.60
C LYS A 58 2.48 -7.39 7.32
N LEU A 59 3.23 -7.27 6.23
CA LEU A 59 2.67 -6.93 4.92
C LEU A 59 1.66 -7.99 4.46
N GLU A 60 1.99 -9.26 4.58
CA GLU A 60 1.11 -10.35 4.17
C GLU A 60 -0.20 -10.35 4.96
N SER A 61 -0.13 -10.12 6.27
CA SER A 61 -1.33 -9.98 7.10
C SER A 61 -2.24 -8.85 6.62
N PHE A 62 -1.66 -7.71 6.31
CA PHE A 62 -2.42 -6.56 5.82
C PHE A 62 -2.99 -6.82 4.43
N ALA A 63 -2.29 -7.54 3.58
CA ALA A 63 -2.75 -7.84 2.22
C ALA A 63 -4.09 -8.57 2.21
N GLY A 64 -4.34 -9.43 3.21
CA GLY A 64 -5.62 -10.12 3.35
C GLY A 64 -6.80 -9.17 3.57
N THR A 65 -6.58 -8.03 4.21
CA THR A 65 -7.58 -6.97 4.37
C THR A 65 -7.64 -6.07 3.14
N LEU A 66 -6.50 -5.72 2.58
CA LEU A 66 -6.40 -4.76 1.49
C LEU A 66 -6.97 -5.28 0.17
N MET A 67 -6.72 -6.55 -0.18
CA MET A 67 -7.12 -7.08 -1.48
C MET A 67 -8.61 -6.98 -1.78
N PRO A 68 -9.53 -7.40 -0.87
CA PRO A 68 -10.96 -7.22 -1.14
C PRO A 68 -11.37 -5.76 -1.29
N ILE A 69 -10.71 -4.86 -0.54
CA ILE A 69 -11.00 -3.41 -0.60
C ILE A 69 -10.57 -2.84 -1.95
N LEU A 70 -9.41 -3.23 -2.47
CA LEU A 70 -8.96 -2.84 -3.81
C LEU A 70 -9.93 -3.35 -4.88
N GLN A 71 -10.33 -4.60 -4.80
CA GLN A 71 -11.27 -5.20 -5.75
C GLN A 71 -12.62 -4.46 -5.73
N ALA A 72 -13.13 -4.12 -4.56
CA ALA A 72 -14.38 -3.36 -4.43
C ALA A 72 -14.29 -1.96 -5.03
N ALA A 73 -13.10 -1.37 -5.05
CA ALA A 73 -12.87 -0.07 -5.69
C ALA A 73 -12.60 -0.18 -7.20
N GLY A 74 -12.65 -1.37 -7.77
CA GLY A 74 -12.39 -1.60 -9.18
C GLY A 74 -10.91 -1.62 -9.55
N VAL A 75 -10.04 -1.84 -8.56
CA VAL A 75 -8.59 -1.89 -8.77
C VAL A 75 -8.12 -3.34 -8.76
N THR A 76 -7.39 -3.73 -9.82
CA THR A 76 -6.74 -5.04 -9.82
C THR A 76 -5.56 -4.99 -8.85
N PRO A 77 -5.54 -5.84 -7.81
CA PRO A 77 -4.45 -5.81 -6.84
C PRO A 77 -3.09 -6.04 -7.50
N PRO A 78 -2.13 -5.13 -7.32
CA PRO A 78 -0.80 -5.29 -7.91
C PRO A 78 0.05 -6.26 -7.10
N GLN A 79 1.04 -6.83 -7.77
CA GLN A 79 2.09 -7.61 -7.09
C GLN A 79 3.20 -6.63 -6.69
N PRO A 80 3.46 -6.44 -5.39
CA PRO A 80 4.50 -5.50 -4.97
C PRO A 80 5.89 -6.03 -5.26
N LYS A 81 6.81 -5.11 -5.54
CA LYS A 81 8.24 -5.39 -5.53
C LYS A 81 8.75 -5.16 -4.12
N VAL A 82 9.44 -6.15 -3.55
CA VAL A 82 9.87 -6.11 -2.15
C VAL A 82 11.40 -6.16 -2.09
N TYR A 83 11.96 -5.24 -1.31
CA TYR A 83 13.39 -5.11 -1.11
C TYR A 83 13.70 -4.95 0.37
N PRO A 84 14.84 -5.48 0.86
CA PRO A 84 15.27 -5.20 2.23
C PRO A 84 15.62 -3.72 2.38
N VAL A 85 15.20 -3.13 3.50
CA VAL A 85 15.54 -1.74 3.79
C VAL A 85 17.02 -1.66 4.18
N HIS A 86 17.75 -0.74 3.57
CA HIS A 86 19.12 -0.43 3.96
C HIS A 86 19.14 0.77 4.92
N ASN A 87 18.41 1.83 4.58
CA ASN A 87 18.36 3.04 5.40
C ASN A 87 17.07 3.82 5.13
N VAL A 88 16.49 4.43 6.16
CA VAL A 88 15.34 5.32 6.06
C VAL A 88 15.67 6.62 6.77
N ILE A 89 15.51 7.73 6.08
CA ILE A 89 15.67 9.06 6.65
C ILE A 89 14.35 9.81 6.43
N THR A 90 13.77 10.30 7.51
CA THR A 90 12.49 11.04 7.46
C THR A 90 12.76 12.54 7.61
N GLY A 91 12.52 13.29 6.55
CA GLY A 91 12.67 14.75 6.57
C GLY A 91 14.05 15.33 6.37
#